data_ba0a8982a3f6bdd8ed8df6de9c2681e3
#
_entry.id   ba0a8982a3f6bdd8ed8df6de9c2681e3
#
_cell.length_a   1.000
_cell.length_b   1.000
_cell.length_c   1.000
_cell.angle_alpha   90.00
_cell.angle_beta   90.00
_cell.angle_gamma   90.00
#
_symmetry.space_group_name_H-M   'P 1'
#
loop_
_entity.id
_entity.type
_entity.pdbx_description
1 polymer ?
#
loop_
_entity_poly.entity_id
_entity_poly.type
_entity_poly.pdbx_seq_one_letter_code
_entity_poly.pdbx_strand_id
1 'polypeptide(L)'
;MKILFLNPCSENQGKNHLFRKFYSQVNSGVKLGDDVYYTTYDKHYLYMNHIVDGKVEQIIIGKNKYSEKNVLIMHQMMRSLRPWIKNHHVDFVYMRSIPPTYTHNKTKKMFHKNGTIVVVEIPSYPGNEIYLSPRKLYFKLVSILNRVFSDKKYTDLYAVIGEHVDIYKGKPAINIENGLDVNKVPLKKRFEYHPGEIHLLIVAVIQYWHGYDRLIRGIKNYRDRGGDRKIYLHICGNCHDGSLEQYLQYAKDNGFLDDIICHGFQSGDSLTEIFEMSDVAIGSLGLHRSNIIVDTTLKLPEYTARGIPFIYCTHSNNVDPNGGYCLRISDDESDVDIESVIRFFDSINTNTISKQMRKFAEESLQWSTQLKKIETKVKEISMLS
;
A
#
# COMPACT_ATOMS: atom_id res chain seq x y z
N MET A 1 -2.72 11.98 -21.53
CA MET A 1 -2.38 10.74 -22.29
C MET A 1 -3.61 9.86 -22.40
N LYS A 2 -3.59 8.81 -23.21
CA LYS A 2 -4.62 7.78 -23.27
C LYS A 2 -4.12 6.52 -22.55
N ILE A 3 -4.75 6.16 -21.44
CA ILE A 3 -4.21 5.17 -20.49
C ILE A 3 -5.19 4.01 -20.30
N LEU A 4 -4.68 2.78 -20.31
CA LEU A 4 -5.45 1.61 -19.88
C LEU A 4 -4.89 1.07 -18.56
N PHE A 5 -5.66 1.15 -17.48
CA PHE A 5 -5.36 0.44 -16.24
C PHE A 5 -5.93 -0.97 -16.29
N LEU A 6 -5.04 -1.96 -16.29
CA LEU A 6 -5.38 -3.37 -16.45
C LEU A 6 -5.07 -4.15 -15.16
N ASN A 7 -6.07 -4.32 -14.32
CA ASN A 7 -5.98 -5.09 -13.07
C ASN A 7 -7.25 -5.92 -12.83
N PRO A 8 -7.15 -7.10 -12.20
CA PRO A 8 -8.29 -7.94 -11.89
C PRO A 8 -9.00 -7.45 -10.63
N CYS A 9 -9.73 -6.34 -10.72
CA CYS A 9 -10.48 -5.76 -9.60
C CYS A 9 -11.98 -5.99 -9.75
N SER A 10 -12.63 -6.49 -8.69
CA SER A 10 -14.08 -6.70 -8.64
C SER A 10 -14.79 -5.44 -8.15
N GLU A 11 -15.85 -5.04 -8.83
CA GLU A 11 -16.71 -3.91 -8.41
C GLU A 11 -17.37 -4.13 -7.04
N ASN A 12 -17.66 -5.39 -6.69
CA ASN A 12 -18.30 -5.75 -5.43
C ASN A 12 -17.37 -5.80 -4.22
N GLN A 13 -16.06 -5.58 -4.41
CA GLN A 13 -15.05 -5.63 -3.34
C GLN A 13 -14.64 -4.26 -2.80
N GLY A 14 -15.53 -3.28 -2.74
CA GLY A 14 -15.24 -1.90 -2.27
C GLY A 14 -14.57 -1.77 -0.89
N LYS A 15 -14.52 -2.87 -0.11
CA LYS A 15 -13.80 -2.98 1.17
C LYS A 15 -12.37 -3.50 1.04
N ASN A 16 -11.94 -3.98 -0.15
CA ASN A 16 -10.60 -4.54 -0.35
C ASN A 16 -9.59 -3.42 -0.63
N HIS A 17 -8.45 -3.42 0.09
CA HIS A 17 -7.40 -2.40 -0.10
C HIS A 17 -6.85 -2.38 -1.54
N LEU A 18 -6.77 -3.54 -2.22
CA LEU A 18 -6.31 -3.60 -3.61
C LEU A 18 -7.26 -2.86 -4.56
N PHE A 19 -8.57 -2.95 -4.31
CA PHE A 19 -9.57 -2.23 -5.07
C PHE A 19 -9.45 -0.72 -4.84
N ARG A 20 -9.29 -0.29 -3.58
CA ARG A 20 -9.09 1.14 -3.25
C ARG A 20 -7.82 1.69 -3.89
N LYS A 21 -6.72 0.95 -3.82
CA LYS A 21 -5.47 1.32 -4.50
C LYS A 21 -5.69 1.50 -5.99
N PHE A 22 -6.29 0.50 -6.65
CA PHE A 22 -6.56 0.52 -8.08
C PHE A 22 -7.43 1.70 -8.51
N TYR A 23 -8.52 1.95 -7.78
CA TYR A 23 -9.38 3.11 -8.05
C TYR A 23 -8.67 4.45 -7.85
N SER A 24 -7.77 4.52 -6.87
CA SER A 24 -6.95 5.73 -6.68
C SER A 24 -5.98 5.95 -7.84
N GLN A 25 -5.44 4.88 -8.42
CA GLN A 25 -4.62 4.95 -9.64
C GLN A 25 -5.44 5.43 -10.84
N VAL A 26 -6.62 4.85 -11.08
CA VAL A 26 -7.55 5.27 -12.15
C VAL A 26 -7.94 6.74 -12.00
N ASN A 27 -8.38 7.14 -10.81
CA ASN A 27 -8.76 8.53 -10.53
C ASN A 27 -7.59 9.50 -10.68
N SER A 28 -6.35 9.06 -10.49
CA SER A 28 -5.19 9.93 -10.69
C SER A 28 -4.99 10.30 -12.14
N GLY A 29 -5.25 9.39 -13.09
CA GLY A 29 -5.24 9.70 -14.51
C GLY A 29 -6.31 10.75 -14.87
N VAL A 30 -7.52 10.58 -14.36
CA VAL A 30 -8.60 11.58 -14.54
C VAL A 30 -8.20 12.96 -13.99
N LYS A 31 -7.60 13.01 -12.81
CA LYS A 31 -7.11 14.26 -12.19
C LYS A 31 -6.01 14.94 -13.01
N LEU A 32 -5.21 14.16 -13.76
CA LEU A 32 -4.17 14.66 -14.64
C LEU A 32 -4.71 15.07 -16.03
N GLY A 33 -6.00 14.87 -16.29
CA GLY A 33 -6.65 15.20 -17.58
C GLY A 33 -6.43 14.14 -18.65
N ASP A 34 -6.16 12.89 -18.27
CA ASP A 34 -5.96 11.80 -19.20
C ASP A 34 -7.27 11.19 -19.68
N ASP A 35 -7.23 10.57 -20.86
CA ASP A 35 -8.29 9.71 -21.40
C ASP A 35 -8.11 8.30 -20.80
N VAL A 36 -8.98 7.94 -19.83
CA VAL A 36 -8.75 6.81 -18.93
C VAL A 36 -9.68 5.65 -19.21
N TYR A 37 -9.07 4.52 -19.55
CA TYR A 37 -9.71 3.22 -19.63
C TYR A 37 -9.26 2.33 -18.45
N TYR A 38 -10.17 1.49 -17.94
CA TYR A 38 -9.81 0.52 -16.91
C TYR A 38 -10.68 -0.73 -16.95
N THR A 39 -10.16 -1.85 -16.47
CA THR A 39 -10.87 -3.12 -16.45
C THR A 39 -11.41 -3.43 -15.06
N THR A 40 -12.64 -3.98 -15.03
CA THR A 40 -13.25 -4.54 -13.82
C THR A 40 -13.94 -5.86 -14.13
N TYR A 41 -14.40 -6.54 -13.09
CA TYR A 41 -15.23 -7.73 -13.25
C TYR A 41 -16.26 -7.84 -12.12
N ASP A 42 -17.32 -8.56 -12.40
CA ASP A 42 -18.26 -9.05 -11.40
C ASP A 42 -18.32 -10.60 -11.41
N LYS A 43 -19.33 -11.17 -10.76
CA LYS A 43 -19.52 -12.61 -10.72
C LYS A 43 -19.78 -13.22 -12.12
N HIS A 44 -20.31 -12.45 -13.08
CA HIS A 44 -20.80 -12.94 -14.36
C HIS A 44 -19.97 -12.47 -15.56
N TYR A 45 -19.43 -11.24 -15.49
CA TYR A 45 -18.83 -10.58 -16.65
C TYR A 45 -17.50 -9.93 -16.34
N LEU A 46 -16.74 -9.69 -17.41
CA LEU A 46 -15.55 -8.86 -17.46
C LEU A 46 -15.90 -7.59 -18.23
N TYR A 47 -15.47 -6.46 -17.71
CA TYR A 47 -15.81 -5.15 -18.25
C TYR A 47 -14.58 -4.36 -18.65
N MET A 48 -14.75 -3.56 -19.70
CA MET A 48 -13.95 -2.38 -20.02
C MET A 48 -14.75 -1.16 -19.64
N ASN A 49 -14.16 -0.27 -18.88
CA ASN A 49 -14.74 0.99 -18.48
C ASN A 49 -13.95 2.13 -19.12
N HIS A 50 -14.64 3.17 -19.54
CA HIS A 50 -14.08 4.41 -20.05
C HIS A 50 -14.67 5.58 -19.26
N ILE A 51 -13.84 6.51 -18.81
CA ILE A 51 -14.32 7.70 -18.09
C ILE A 51 -14.40 8.85 -19.07
N VAL A 52 -15.63 9.30 -19.34
CA VAL A 52 -15.95 10.42 -20.25
C VAL A 52 -16.76 11.44 -19.45
N ASP A 53 -16.31 12.68 -19.39
CA ASP A 53 -16.99 13.77 -18.68
C ASP A 53 -17.42 13.42 -17.24
N GLY A 54 -16.54 12.68 -16.54
CA GLY A 54 -16.78 12.22 -15.16
C GLY A 54 -17.79 11.09 -15.02
N LYS A 55 -18.31 10.54 -16.13
CA LYS A 55 -19.20 9.38 -16.16
C LYS A 55 -18.47 8.14 -16.63
N VAL A 56 -18.86 6.99 -16.13
CA VAL A 56 -18.32 5.70 -16.54
C VAL A 56 -19.19 5.11 -17.64
N GLU A 57 -18.62 4.96 -18.82
CA GLU A 57 -19.18 4.13 -19.88
C GLU A 57 -18.60 2.73 -19.77
N GLN A 58 -19.48 1.72 -19.68
CA GLN A 58 -19.07 0.35 -19.45
C GLN A 58 -19.50 -0.57 -20.60
N ILE A 59 -18.58 -1.40 -21.09
CA ILE A 59 -18.87 -2.43 -22.08
C ILE A 59 -18.43 -3.81 -21.58
N ILE A 60 -19.22 -4.84 -21.91
CA ILE A 60 -18.88 -6.24 -21.62
C ILE A 60 -17.84 -6.70 -22.63
N ILE A 61 -16.67 -7.15 -22.13
CA ILE A 61 -15.61 -7.73 -22.96
C ILE A 61 -15.55 -9.26 -22.88
N GLY A 62 -16.29 -9.87 -21.98
CA GLY A 62 -16.38 -11.33 -21.86
C GLY A 62 -17.18 -11.81 -20.65
N LYS A 63 -17.47 -13.13 -20.61
CA LYS A 63 -18.09 -13.77 -19.45
C LYS A 63 -17.02 -14.13 -18.43
N ASN A 64 -17.25 -13.89 -17.14
CA ASN A 64 -16.37 -14.35 -16.08
C ASN A 64 -16.62 -15.85 -15.79
N LYS A 65 -15.56 -16.67 -15.88
CA LYS A 65 -15.60 -18.12 -15.61
C LYS A 65 -15.03 -18.50 -14.24
N TYR A 66 -14.45 -17.54 -13.52
CA TYR A 66 -13.67 -17.77 -12.30
C TYR A 66 -14.10 -16.77 -11.22
N SER A 67 -14.99 -17.17 -10.32
CA SER A 67 -15.66 -16.24 -9.40
C SER A 67 -14.75 -15.40 -8.50
N GLU A 68 -13.57 -15.89 -8.09
CA GLU A 68 -12.70 -15.15 -7.14
C GLU A 68 -11.19 -15.40 -7.30
N LYS A 69 -10.76 -16.07 -8.37
CA LYS A 69 -9.33 -16.41 -8.56
C LYS A 69 -8.62 -15.35 -9.40
N ASN A 70 -8.16 -14.28 -8.78
CA ASN A 70 -7.56 -13.09 -9.41
C ASN A 70 -6.58 -13.37 -10.55
N VAL A 71 -5.71 -14.39 -10.41
CA VAL A 71 -4.74 -14.75 -11.48
C VAL A 71 -5.44 -15.30 -12.72
N LEU A 72 -6.43 -16.19 -12.54
CA LEU A 72 -7.18 -16.78 -13.65
C LEU A 72 -8.09 -15.76 -14.32
N ILE A 73 -8.72 -14.87 -13.53
CA ILE A 73 -9.52 -13.76 -14.04
C ILE A 73 -8.64 -12.83 -14.89
N MET A 74 -7.43 -12.47 -14.40
CA MET A 74 -6.51 -11.64 -15.17
C MET A 74 -6.13 -12.27 -16.51
N HIS A 75 -5.84 -13.59 -16.56
CA HIS A 75 -5.56 -14.27 -17.81
C HIS A 75 -6.76 -14.27 -18.76
N GLN A 76 -7.96 -14.46 -18.22
CA GLN A 76 -9.18 -14.40 -19.01
C GLN A 76 -9.44 -12.99 -19.54
N MET A 77 -9.27 -11.98 -18.72
CA MET A 77 -9.38 -10.56 -19.05
C MET A 77 -8.41 -10.17 -20.18
N MET A 78 -7.14 -10.52 -20.06
CA MET A 78 -6.14 -10.30 -21.12
C MET A 78 -6.52 -10.97 -22.45
N ARG A 79 -7.13 -12.15 -22.40
CA ARG A 79 -7.60 -12.82 -23.62
C ARG A 79 -8.81 -12.10 -24.21
N SER A 80 -9.75 -11.67 -23.38
CA SER A 80 -10.98 -10.98 -23.79
C SER A 80 -10.72 -9.57 -24.33
N LEU A 81 -9.63 -8.93 -23.94
CA LEU A 81 -9.23 -7.63 -24.44
C LEU A 81 -8.68 -7.63 -25.88
N ARG A 82 -8.28 -8.77 -26.42
CA ARG A 82 -7.61 -8.84 -27.74
C ARG A 82 -8.43 -8.25 -28.90
N PRO A 83 -9.76 -8.43 -29.01
CA PRO A 83 -10.55 -7.76 -30.02
C PRO A 83 -10.54 -6.23 -29.86
N TRP A 84 -10.64 -5.77 -28.61
CA TRP A 84 -10.62 -4.35 -28.30
C TRP A 84 -9.28 -3.68 -28.70
N ILE A 85 -8.13 -4.29 -28.38
CA ILE A 85 -6.79 -3.80 -28.69
C ILE A 85 -6.59 -3.60 -30.20
N LYS A 86 -7.22 -4.42 -31.05
CA LYS A 86 -7.10 -4.28 -32.50
C LYS A 86 -7.69 -2.97 -33.05
N ASN A 87 -8.71 -2.44 -32.36
CA ASN A 87 -9.49 -1.30 -32.85
C ASN A 87 -9.25 -0.03 -32.02
N HIS A 88 -8.49 -0.14 -30.91
CA HIS A 88 -8.23 0.98 -30.01
C HIS A 88 -6.74 1.06 -29.70
N HIS A 89 -6.21 2.28 -29.84
CA HIS A 89 -4.85 2.60 -29.40
C HIS A 89 -4.91 3.31 -28.05
N VAL A 90 -3.96 2.98 -27.16
CA VAL A 90 -3.66 3.73 -25.94
C VAL A 90 -2.16 3.99 -25.89
N ASP A 91 -1.77 5.12 -25.30
CA ASP A 91 -0.35 5.50 -25.22
C ASP A 91 0.41 4.48 -24.35
N PHE A 92 -0.17 4.07 -23.23
CA PHE A 92 0.36 2.97 -22.46
C PHE A 92 -0.70 2.17 -21.72
N VAL A 93 -0.38 0.91 -21.42
CA VAL A 93 -1.13 0.05 -20.51
C VAL A 93 -0.35 -0.09 -19.22
N TYR A 94 -1.01 0.20 -18.09
CA TYR A 94 -0.46 0.02 -16.74
C TYR A 94 -1.07 -1.22 -16.10
N MET A 95 -0.25 -2.21 -15.76
CA MET A 95 -0.70 -3.48 -15.19
C MET A 95 0.15 -3.94 -14.03
N ARG A 96 -0.46 -4.58 -13.04
CA ARG A 96 0.27 -5.21 -11.94
C ARG A 96 0.93 -6.51 -12.40
N SER A 97 2.14 -6.78 -11.91
CA SER A 97 2.86 -8.03 -12.15
C SER A 97 2.05 -9.23 -11.68
N ILE A 98 1.92 -10.21 -12.54
CA ILE A 98 1.32 -11.52 -12.28
C ILE A 98 2.22 -12.61 -12.86
N PRO A 99 2.08 -13.89 -12.44
CA PRO A 99 2.80 -15.00 -13.06
C PRO A 99 2.55 -15.03 -14.57
N PRO A 100 3.62 -14.95 -15.41
CA PRO A 100 3.48 -14.87 -16.85
C PRO A 100 3.00 -16.20 -17.44
N THR A 101 2.21 -16.09 -18.50
CA THR A 101 1.75 -17.24 -19.31
C THR A 101 1.82 -16.89 -20.79
N TYR A 102 1.60 -17.89 -21.64
CA TYR A 102 1.45 -17.67 -23.08
C TYR A 102 0.37 -16.62 -23.42
N THR A 103 -0.77 -16.67 -22.74
CA THR A 103 -1.85 -15.69 -22.93
C THR A 103 -1.40 -14.28 -22.59
N HIS A 104 -0.67 -14.12 -21.49
CA HIS A 104 -0.11 -12.86 -21.02
C HIS A 104 0.83 -12.28 -22.10
N ASN A 105 1.84 -13.04 -22.51
CA ASN A 105 2.80 -12.60 -23.52
C ASN A 105 2.16 -12.31 -24.89
N LYS A 106 1.18 -13.11 -25.30
CA LYS A 106 0.46 -12.86 -26.57
C LYS A 106 -0.29 -11.54 -26.54
N THR A 107 -0.94 -11.21 -25.43
CA THR A 107 -1.67 -9.93 -25.28
C THR A 107 -0.72 -8.74 -25.17
N LYS A 108 0.37 -8.84 -24.39
CA LYS A 108 1.42 -7.80 -24.33
C LYS A 108 2.05 -7.57 -25.72
N LYS A 109 2.31 -8.63 -26.49
CA LYS A 109 2.77 -8.51 -27.88
C LYS A 109 1.79 -7.76 -28.78
N MET A 110 0.48 -7.89 -28.55
CA MET A 110 -0.51 -7.12 -29.31
C MET A 110 -0.51 -5.64 -28.95
N PHE A 111 -0.40 -5.28 -27.68
CA PHE A 111 -0.19 -3.90 -27.27
C PHE A 111 1.06 -3.31 -27.93
N HIS A 112 2.18 -3.99 -27.82
CA HIS A 112 3.45 -3.55 -28.39
C HIS A 112 3.38 -3.37 -29.92
N LYS A 113 2.73 -4.29 -30.65
CA LYS A 113 2.50 -4.15 -32.09
C LYS A 113 1.59 -2.98 -32.46
N ASN A 114 0.74 -2.55 -31.54
CA ASN A 114 -0.17 -1.41 -31.70
C ASN A 114 0.47 -0.07 -31.25
N GLY A 115 1.78 -0.06 -30.99
CA GLY A 115 2.49 1.14 -30.52
C GLY A 115 2.22 1.51 -29.04
N THR A 116 1.55 0.65 -28.30
CA THR A 116 1.26 0.87 -26.87
C THR A 116 2.44 0.47 -26.01
N ILE A 117 2.92 1.36 -25.15
CA ILE A 117 3.96 1.07 -24.15
C ILE A 117 3.39 0.21 -23.03
N VAL A 118 4.07 -0.86 -22.68
CA VAL A 118 3.65 -1.81 -21.63
C VAL A 118 4.40 -1.51 -20.34
N VAL A 119 3.70 -0.97 -19.35
CA VAL A 119 4.20 -0.67 -18.00
C VAL A 119 3.72 -1.73 -17.02
N VAL A 120 4.65 -2.35 -16.28
CA VAL A 120 4.34 -3.40 -15.30
C VAL A 120 4.72 -2.94 -13.90
N GLU A 121 3.74 -2.86 -13.01
CA GLU A 121 3.94 -2.55 -11.58
C GLU A 121 4.53 -3.76 -10.84
N ILE A 122 5.65 -3.54 -10.16
CA ILE A 122 6.21 -4.46 -9.17
C ILE A 122 5.83 -3.94 -7.78
N PRO A 123 4.90 -4.61 -7.09
CA PRO A 123 4.25 -4.04 -5.89
C PRO A 123 5.12 -4.07 -4.63
N SER A 124 6.26 -4.77 -4.66
CA SER A 124 7.24 -4.83 -3.58
C SER A 124 8.57 -5.31 -4.14
N TYR A 125 9.65 -4.56 -3.91
CA TYR A 125 10.99 -4.93 -4.32
C TYR A 125 12.01 -4.57 -3.20
N PRO A 126 12.99 -5.43 -2.87
CA PRO A 126 13.04 -6.82 -3.28
C PRO A 126 11.79 -7.56 -2.81
N GLY A 127 11.17 -8.31 -3.71
CA GLY A 127 10.02 -9.13 -3.33
C GLY A 127 10.49 -10.09 -2.25
N ASN A 128 9.78 -10.17 -1.14
CA ASN A 128 9.90 -11.32 -0.28
C ASN A 128 9.50 -12.52 -1.11
N GLU A 129 10.49 -13.16 -1.67
CA GLU A 129 10.29 -14.44 -2.27
C GLU A 129 9.82 -15.32 -1.13
N ILE A 130 8.53 -15.63 -1.14
CA ILE A 130 7.82 -16.41 -0.11
C ILE A 130 8.33 -17.85 -0.20
N TYR A 131 9.64 -18.04 -0.02
CA TYR A 131 10.32 -19.32 -0.07
C TYR A 131 10.03 -20.21 1.16
N LEU A 132 9.41 -19.64 2.21
CA LEU A 132 9.16 -20.33 3.48
C LEU A 132 7.70 -20.81 3.64
N SER A 133 6.83 -20.60 2.66
CA SER A 133 5.42 -21.04 2.73
C SER A 133 5.26 -22.53 2.40
N PRO A 134 4.30 -23.25 3.02
CA PRO A 134 3.90 -24.61 2.60
C PRO A 134 3.41 -24.70 1.14
N ARG A 135 3.24 -23.57 0.45
CA ARG A 135 2.95 -23.47 -0.98
C ARG A 135 4.20 -23.60 -1.88
N LYS A 136 5.28 -24.22 -1.41
CA LYS A 136 6.55 -24.39 -2.18
C LYS A 136 6.37 -24.91 -3.61
N LEU A 137 5.41 -25.80 -3.83
CA LEU A 137 5.14 -26.36 -5.16
C LEU A 137 4.56 -25.31 -6.12
N TYR A 138 3.65 -24.48 -5.66
CA TYR A 138 3.09 -23.37 -6.44
C TYR A 138 4.17 -22.36 -6.85
N PHE A 139 5.03 -21.96 -5.93
CA PHE A 139 6.14 -21.02 -6.23
C PHE A 139 7.18 -21.63 -7.16
N LYS A 140 7.47 -22.94 -7.03
CA LYS A 140 8.35 -23.66 -7.96
C LYS A 140 7.77 -23.67 -9.38
N LEU A 141 6.46 -23.86 -9.50
CA LEU A 141 5.75 -23.79 -10.79
C LEU A 141 5.78 -22.36 -11.38
N VAL A 142 5.54 -21.34 -10.56
CA VAL A 142 5.64 -19.93 -10.95
C VAL A 142 7.05 -19.58 -11.39
N SER A 143 8.08 -20.06 -10.70
CA SER A 143 9.48 -19.87 -11.09
C SER A 143 9.79 -20.51 -12.47
N ILE A 144 9.29 -21.71 -12.73
CA ILE A 144 9.41 -22.37 -14.04
C ILE A 144 8.68 -21.57 -15.12
N LEU A 145 7.45 -21.12 -14.85
CA LEU A 145 6.69 -20.29 -15.77
C LEU A 145 7.39 -18.97 -16.07
N ASN A 146 7.98 -18.32 -15.05
CA ASN A 146 8.79 -17.11 -15.22
C ASN A 146 10.01 -17.33 -16.11
N ARG A 147 10.64 -18.50 -16.01
CA ARG A 147 11.79 -18.87 -16.84
C ARG A 147 11.39 -19.16 -18.29
N VAL A 148 10.26 -19.85 -18.52
CA VAL A 148 9.76 -20.23 -19.85
C VAL A 148 9.09 -19.06 -20.56
N PHE A 149 8.26 -18.29 -19.86
CA PHE A 149 7.45 -17.23 -20.47
C PHE A 149 7.96 -15.83 -20.18
N SER A 150 9.14 -15.67 -19.69
CA SER A 150 9.79 -14.40 -19.34
C SER A 150 8.90 -13.15 -19.42
N ASP A 151 8.51 -12.60 -18.30
CA ASP A 151 7.66 -11.39 -18.20
C ASP A 151 8.25 -10.18 -18.94
N LYS A 152 9.59 -10.14 -19.07
CA LYS A 152 10.32 -9.02 -19.71
C LYS A 152 10.12 -8.89 -21.22
N LYS A 153 9.68 -9.93 -21.94
CA LYS A 153 9.74 -9.99 -23.42
C LYS A 153 9.01 -8.85 -24.12
N TYR A 154 7.88 -8.41 -23.56
CA TYR A 154 7.05 -7.34 -24.10
C TYR A 154 6.69 -6.34 -23.01
N THR A 155 7.59 -6.09 -22.07
CA THR A 155 7.53 -5.02 -21.08
C THR A 155 8.52 -3.96 -21.50
N ASP A 156 8.09 -2.73 -21.55
CA ASP A 156 8.92 -1.59 -21.92
C ASP A 156 9.44 -0.86 -20.69
N LEU A 157 8.64 -0.80 -19.62
CA LEU A 157 8.95 -0.11 -18.37
C LEU A 157 8.44 -0.91 -17.16
N TYR A 158 9.24 -0.98 -16.11
CA TYR A 158 8.79 -1.44 -14.81
C TYR A 158 8.56 -0.25 -13.87
N ALA A 159 7.39 -0.18 -13.25
CA ALA A 159 7.10 0.73 -12.15
C ALA A 159 7.32 -0.02 -10.83
N VAL A 160 8.40 0.29 -10.11
CA VAL A 160 8.88 -0.49 -8.96
C VAL A 160 8.57 0.24 -7.67
N ILE A 161 7.91 -0.46 -6.73
CA ILE A 161 7.66 0.00 -5.37
C ILE A 161 8.63 -0.71 -4.43
N GLY A 162 9.40 0.03 -3.63
CA GLY A 162 10.36 -0.50 -2.68
C GLY A 162 11.76 0.05 -2.86
N GLU A 163 12.76 -0.83 -2.91
CA GLU A 163 14.15 -0.44 -3.09
C GLU A 163 14.38 0.21 -4.45
N HIS A 164 15.26 1.21 -4.49
CA HIS A 164 15.54 1.96 -5.70
C HIS A 164 16.30 1.13 -6.74
N VAL A 165 15.77 1.08 -7.97
CA VAL A 165 16.43 0.45 -9.11
C VAL A 165 16.14 1.21 -10.41
N ASP A 166 17.16 1.41 -11.24
CA ASP A 166 17.03 2.03 -12.56
C ASP A 166 16.75 1.00 -13.66
N ILE A 167 17.16 -0.26 -13.43
CA ILE A 167 17.00 -1.37 -14.34
C ILE A 167 16.45 -2.58 -13.58
N TYR A 168 15.29 -3.07 -14.00
CA TYR A 168 14.70 -4.29 -13.46
C TYR A 168 14.54 -5.33 -14.58
N LYS A 169 15.04 -6.56 -14.36
CA LYS A 169 15.04 -7.65 -15.37
C LYS A 169 15.61 -7.25 -16.74
N GLY A 170 16.57 -6.31 -16.77
CA GLY A 170 17.19 -5.81 -18.01
C GLY A 170 16.32 -4.87 -18.82
N LYS A 171 15.34 -4.23 -18.22
CA LYS A 171 14.48 -3.17 -18.78
C LYS A 171 14.51 -1.93 -17.91
N PRO A 172 14.25 -0.73 -18.46
CA PRO A 172 14.11 0.48 -17.67
C PRO A 172 13.13 0.30 -16.52
N ALA A 173 13.46 0.88 -15.37
CA ALA A 173 12.58 0.94 -14.23
C ALA A 173 12.38 2.40 -13.78
N ILE A 174 11.23 2.68 -13.21
CA ILE A 174 10.91 3.92 -12.51
C ILE A 174 10.46 3.60 -11.10
N ASN A 175 11.04 4.28 -10.13
CA ASN A 175 10.69 4.08 -8.73
C ASN A 175 9.48 4.92 -8.37
N ILE A 176 8.45 4.26 -7.90
CA ILE A 176 7.20 4.85 -7.43
C ILE A 176 6.89 4.36 -6.02
N GLU A 177 6.00 5.07 -5.35
CA GLU A 177 5.54 4.69 -4.02
C GLU A 177 4.07 4.28 -4.04
N ASN A 178 3.63 3.61 -2.97
CA ASN A 178 2.21 3.39 -2.74
C ASN A 178 1.55 4.72 -2.40
N GLY A 179 0.96 5.35 -3.40
CA GLY A 179 0.21 6.58 -3.22
C GLY A 179 -1.16 6.35 -2.56
N LEU A 180 -1.79 7.46 -2.19
CA LEU A 180 -3.15 7.48 -1.67
C LEU A 180 -3.95 8.63 -2.31
N ASP A 181 -5.26 8.60 -2.15
CA ASP A 181 -6.11 9.75 -2.45
C ASP A 181 -6.23 10.61 -1.19
N VAL A 182 -5.30 11.55 -1.04
CA VAL A 182 -5.16 12.38 0.15
C VAL A 182 -6.48 13.10 0.50
N ASN A 183 -7.26 13.51 -0.52
CA ASN A 183 -8.52 14.22 -0.29
C ASN A 183 -9.60 13.35 0.38
N LYS A 184 -9.47 12.02 0.31
CA LYS A 184 -10.38 11.08 0.99
C LYS A 184 -9.93 10.70 2.38
N VAL A 185 -8.77 11.18 2.82
CA VAL A 185 -8.23 10.92 4.15
C VAL A 185 -8.57 12.11 5.05
N PRO A 186 -9.37 11.94 6.12
CA PRO A 186 -9.65 13.01 7.07
C PRO A 186 -8.38 13.52 7.73
N LEU A 187 -8.23 14.83 7.83
CA LEU A 187 -7.13 15.45 8.57
C LEU A 187 -7.49 15.51 10.06
N LYS A 188 -6.55 15.14 10.93
CA LYS A 188 -6.67 15.31 12.38
C LYS A 188 -6.84 16.80 12.71
N LYS A 189 -7.92 17.12 13.39
CA LYS A 189 -8.34 18.50 13.64
C LYS A 189 -7.54 19.16 14.75
N ARG A 190 -7.30 18.40 15.82
CA ARG A 190 -6.59 18.87 17.01
C ARG A 190 -5.96 17.72 17.78
N PHE A 191 -4.99 18.04 18.62
CA PHE A 191 -4.51 17.15 19.68
C PHE A 191 -5.21 17.54 20.96
N GLU A 192 -5.81 16.58 21.62
CA GLU A 192 -6.39 16.81 22.94
C GLU A 192 -5.29 16.74 23.98
N TYR A 193 -5.31 17.67 24.94
CA TYR A 193 -4.33 17.64 26.00
C TYR A 193 -4.83 16.71 27.13
N HIS A 194 -4.10 15.63 27.36
CA HIS A 194 -4.38 14.68 28.43
C HIS A 194 -3.25 14.74 29.48
N PRO A 195 -3.44 15.48 30.58
CA PRO A 195 -2.39 15.61 31.61
C PRO A 195 -1.99 14.26 32.18
N GLY A 196 -0.69 13.93 32.11
CA GLY A 196 -0.19 12.66 32.64
C GLY A 196 -0.53 11.41 31.83
N GLU A 197 -1.03 11.56 30.60
CA GLU A 197 -1.38 10.45 29.73
C GLU A 197 -0.76 10.61 28.32
N ILE A 198 -0.66 9.50 27.59
CA ILE A 198 -0.35 9.48 26.15
C ILE A 198 -1.13 8.34 25.48
N HIS A 199 -1.74 8.63 24.35
CA HIS A 199 -2.57 7.70 23.59
C HIS A 199 -1.84 7.23 22.33
N LEU A 200 -1.43 5.97 22.30
CA LEU A 200 -0.77 5.32 21.15
C LEU A 200 -1.80 4.57 20.31
N LEU A 201 -1.65 4.57 18.98
CA LEU A 201 -2.61 3.98 18.06
C LEU A 201 -1.97 2.98 17.10
N ILE A 202 -2.45 1.75 17.10
CA ILE A 202 -2.18 0.73 16.09
C ILE A 202 -3.38 0.60 15.16
N VAL A 203 -3.17 0.72 13.84
CA VAL A 203 -4.18 0.40 12.81
C VAL A 203 -3.61 -0.67 11.88
N ALA A 204 -4.02 -1.93 12.05
CA ALA A 204 -3.48 -3.06 11.27
C ALA A 204 -4.38 -4.29 11.27
N VAL A 205 -4.23 -5.15 10.26
CA VAL A 205 -4.47 -6.59 10.46
C VAL A 205 -3.24 -7.12 11.20
N ILE A 206 -3.41 -7.38 12.50
CA ILE A 206 -2.29 -7.70 13.40
C ILE A 206 -1.69 -9.05 13.02
N GLN A 207 -0.38 -9.09 12.92
CA GLN A 207 0.42 -10.29 12.65
C GLN A 207 1.77 -10.19 13.35
N TYR A 208 2.39 -11.33 13.66
CA TYR A 208 3.66 -11.44 14.35
C TYR A 208 4.77 -10.54 13.75
N TRP A 209 4.85 -10.48 12.43
CA TRP A 209 5.88 -9.68 11.75
C TRP A 209 5.70 -8.15 11.86
N HIS A 210 4.59 -7.67 12.44
CA HIS A 210 4.46 -6.24 12.76
C HIS A 210 5.27 -5.81 13.97
N GLY A 211 5.69 -6.74 14.84
CA GLY A 211 6.57 -6.47 15.97
C GLY A 211 5.95 -5.65 17.11
N TYR A 212 4.62 -5.69 17.26
CA TYR A 212 3.95 -4.94 18.32
C TYR A 212 4.19 -5.49 19.73
N ASP A 213 4.65 -6.74 19.86
CA ASP A 213 5.18 -7.29 21.11
C ASP A 213 6.32 -6.45 21.70
N ARG A 214 7.18 -5.86 20.85
CA ARG A 214 8.25 -4.95 21.27
C ARG A 214 7.69 -3.69 21.96
N LEU A 215 6.57 -3.16 21.47
CA LEU A 215 5.88 -2.02 22.08
C LEU A 215 5.26 -2.42 23.41
N ILE A 216 4.59 -3.58 23.47
CA ILE A 216 3.96 -4.10 24.69
C ILE A 216 4.99 -4.32 25.81
N ARG A 217 6.13 -4.93 25.47
CA ARG A 217 7.24 -5.09 26.44
C ARG A 217 7.84 -3.74 26.85
N GLY A 218 7.96 -2.81 25.91
CA GLY A 218 8.42 -1.45 26.19
C GLY A 218 7.52 -0.72 27.19
N ILE A 219 6.18 -0.82 27.04
CA ILE A 219 5.20 -0.25 27.98
C ILE A 219 5.42 -0.85 29.38
N LYS A 220 5.57 -2.18 29.50
CA LYS A 220 5.87 -2.80 30.79
C LYS A 220 7.17 -2.25 31.40
N ASN A 221 8.25 -2.21 30.61
CA ASN A 221 9.55 -1.73 31.10
C ASN A 221 9.49 -0.26 31.58
N TYR A 222 8.72 0.58 30.90
CA TYR A 222 8.49 1.97 31.30
C TYR A 222 7.76 2.06 32.64
N ARG A 223 6.68 1.26 32.81
CA ARG A 223 5.90 1.19 34.06
C ARG A 223 6.76 0.70 35.24
N ASP A 224 7.56 -0.35 35.05
CA ASP A 224 8.43 -0.92 36.08
C ASP A 224 9.48 0.08 36.58
N ARG A 225 9.89 1.02 35.73
CA ARG A 225 10.82 2.10 36.09
C ARG A 225 10.15 3.29 36.78
N GLY A 226 8.84 3.22 37.00
CA GLY A 226 8.08 4.30 37.62
C GLY A 226 7.80 5.47 36.68
N GLY A 227 7.58 5.18 35.39
CA GLY A 227 7.21 6.20 34.39
C GLY A 227 6.03 7.05 34.86
N ASP A 228 6.12 8.36 34.63
CA ASP A 228 5.22 9.38 35.17
C ASP A 228 3.93 9.58 34.35
N ARG A 229 3.87 9.01 33.13
CA ARG A 229 2.70 9.06 32.27
C ARG A 229 1.99 7.72 32.16
N LYS A 230 0.69 7.73 32.14
CA LYS A 230 -0.11 6.56 31.82
C LYS A 230 -0.17 6.38 30.30
N ILE A 231 0.11 5.15 29.84
CA ILE A 231 0.14 4.82 28.40
C ILE A 231 -1.14 4.09 28.05
N TYR A 232 -1.98 4.69 27.23
CA TYR A 232 -3.12 4.01 26.61
C TYR A 232 -2.76 3.52 25.22
N LEU A 233 -3.04 2.25 24.93
CA LEU A 233 -2.80 1.66 23.62
C LEU A 233 -4.13 1.30 22.95
N HIS A 234 -4.47 2.04 21.90
CA HIS A 234 -5.63 1.79 21.05
C HIS A 234 -5.24 0.85 19.91
N ILE A 235 -6.01 -0.24 19.73
CA ILE A 235 -5.77 -1.24 18.69
C ILE A 235 -6.99 -1.32 17.78
N CYS A 236 -6.83 -0.90 16.53
CA CYS A 236 -7.84 -1.00 15.48
C CYS A 236 -7.43 -2.07 14.46
N GLY A 237 -8.24 -3.12 14.35
CA GLY A 237 -8.06 -4.19 13.37
C GLY A 237 -8.32 -5.56 13.93
N ASN A 238 -8.14 -6.56 13.04
CA ASN A 238 -8.31 -7.98 13.37
C ASN A 238 -6.95 -8.67 13.48
N CYS A 239 -6.93 -9.82 14.13
CA CYS A 239 -5.78 -10.72 14.19
C CYS A 239 -6.19 -12.08 13.64
N HIS A 240 -5.27 -12.78 12.95
CA HIS A 240 -5.54 -14.11 12.37
C HIS A 240 -4.48 -15.15 12.74
N ASP A 241 -3.40 -14.75 13.41
CA ASP A 241 -2.28 -15.63 13.77
C ASP A 241 -2.09 -15.81 15.27
N GLY A 242 -3.02 -15.30 16.09
CA GLY A 242 -2.97 -15.40 17.55
C GLY A 242 -2.04 -14.39 18.24
N SER A 243 -1.40 -13.49 17.50
CA SER A 243 -0.47 -12.51 18.07
C SER A 243 -1.16 -11.55 19.04
N LEU A 244 -2.37 -11.08 18.72
CA LEU A 244 -3.10 -10.15 19.59
C LEU A 244 -3.43 -10.79 20.95
N GLU A 245 -3.90 -12.02 20.94
CA GLU A 245 -4.22 -12.79 22.15
C GLU A 245 -3.00 -12.93 23.06
N GLN A 246 -1.82 -13.16 22.48
CA GLN A 246 -0.55 -13.21 23.22
C GLN A 246 -0.20 -11.85 23.84
N TYR A 247 -0.42 -10.75 23.13
CA TYR A 247 -0.18 -9.40 23.62
C TYR A 247 -1.09 -9.07 24.80
N LEU A 248 -2.39 -9.38 24.69
CA LEU A 248 -3.35 -9.15 25.74
C LEU A 248 -3.08 -10.02 26.98
N GLN A 249 -2.71 -11.28 26.77
CA GLN A 249 -2.33 -12.17 27.88
C GLN A 249 -1.10 -11.62 28.62
N TYR A 250 -0.06 -11.20 27.87
CA TYR A 250 1.14 -10.60 28.47
C TYR A 250 0.79 -9.34 29.28
N ALA A 251 -0.07 -8.46 28.76
CA ALA A 251 -0.51 -7.27 29.46
C ALA A 251 -1.30 -7.61 30.74
N LYS A 252 -2.16 -8.64 30.70
CA LYS A 252 -2.90 -9.16 31.85
C LYS A 252 -1.97 -9.67 32.94
N ASP A 253 -1.00 -10.49 32.57
CA ASP A 253 -0.04 -11.10 33.51
C ASP A 253 0.85 -10.04 34.19
N ASN A 254 0.98 -8.85 33.56
CA ASN A 254 1.79 -7.73 34.04
C ASN A 254 0.96 -6.53 34.55
N GLY A 255 -0.37 -6.69 34.73
CA GLY A 255 -1.23 -5.73 35.40
C GLY A 255 -1.52 -4.42 34.66
N PHE A 256 -1.54 -4.43 33.31
CA PHE A 256 -1.88 -3.25 32.50
C PHE A 256 -2.83 -3.55 31.33
N LEU A 257 -3.60 -4.64 31.41
CA LEU A 257 -4.58 -4.98 30.39
C LEU A 257 -5.63 -3.88 30.19
N ASP A 258 -6.06 -3.21 31.26
CA ASP A 258 -7.07 -2.16 31.21
C ASP A 258 -6.61 -0.90 30.46
N ASP A 259 -5.32 -0.76 30.22
CA ASP A 259 -4.73 0.33 29.44
C ASP A 259 -4.67 -0.01 27.94
N ILE A 260 -5.05 -1.23 27.52
CA ILE A 260 -5.11 -1.66 26.11
C ILE A 260 -6.57 -1.72 25.66
N ILE A 261 -6.93 -0.87 24.69
CA ILE A 261 -8.29 -0.70 24.20
C ILE A 261 -8.40 -1.28 22.80
N CYS A 262 -9.03 -2.46 22.69
CA CYS A 262 -9.24 -3.14 21.40
C CYS A 262 -10.56 -2.68 20.77
N HIS A 263 -10.50 -1.97 19.66
CA HIS A 263 -11.67 -1.45 18.93
C HIS A 263 -12.19 -2.41 17.86
N GLY A 264 -11.49 -3.52 17.59
CA GLY A 264 -11.82 -4.38 16.45
C GLY A 264 -11.60 -3.67 15.10
N PHE A 265 -12.22 -4.17 14.04
CA PHE A 265 -12.15 -3.53 12.72
C PHE A 265 -12.97 -2.24 12.71
N GLN A 266 -12.33 -1.13 12.39
CA GLN A 266 -12.95 0.20 12.26
C GLN A 266 -12.70 0.80 10.88
N SER A 267 -13.64 1.66 10.42
CA SER A 267 -13.53 2.37 9.14
C SER A 267 -14.40 3.63 9.15
N GLY A 268 -14.16 4.57 8.22
CA GLY A 268 -14.95 5.81 8.12
C GLY A 268 -14.83 6.67 9.37
N ASP A 269 -15.98 7.16 9.85
CA ASP A 269 -16.04 8.12 10.97
C ASP A 269 -15.57 7.50 12.29
N SER A 270 -15.92 6.23 12.58
CA SER A 270 -15.46 5.54 13.79
C SER A 270 -13.93 5.44 13.87
N LEU A 271 -13.28 5.15 12.74
CA LEU A 271 -11.82 5.16 12.69
C LEU A 271 -11.27 6.58 12.87
N THR A 272 -11.93 7.57 12.30
CA THR A 272 -11.51 8.97 12.42
C THR A 272 -11.58 9.46 13.87
N GLU A 273 -12.62 9.11 14.61
CA GLU A 273 -12.75 9.44 16.04
C GLU A 273 -11.59 8.85 16.87
N ILE A 274 -11.16 7.63 16.56
CA ILE A 274 -10.01 7.03 17.25
C ILE A 274 -8.71 7.75 16.91
N PHE A 275 -8.52 8.18 15.67
CA PHE A 275 -7.39 9.03 15.31
C PHE A 275 -7.42 10.39 16.02
N GLU A 276 -8.62 10.99 16.23
CA GLU A 276 -8.73 12.27 16.94
C GLU A 276 -8.29 12.17 18.41
N MET A 277 -8.62 11.08 19.11
CA MET A 277 -8.21 10.86 20.51
C MET A 277 -6.77 10.38 20.67
N SER A 278 -6.06 10.03 19.60
CA SER A 278 -4.71 9.44 19.68
C SER A 278 -3.63 10.49 19.45
N ASP A 279 -2.49 10.33 20.12
CA ASP A 279 -1.34 11.26 20.06
C ASP A 279 -0.28 10.80 19.07
N VAL A 280 0.08 9.50 19.09
CA VAL A 280 1.14 8.93 18.26
C VAL A 280 0.64 7.63 17.61
N ALA A 281 0.75 7.55 16.29
CA ALA A 281 0.45 6.31 15.56
C ALA A 281 1.68 5.39 15.49
N ILE A 282 1.40 4.09 15.43
CA ILE A 282 2.43 3.05 15.44
C ILE A 282 2.50 2.38 14.07
N GLY A 283 3.62 2.53 13.39
CA GLY A 283 3.95 1.82 12.17
C GLY A 283 4.25 0.34 12.41
N SER A 284 4.82 -0.34 11.43
CA SER A 284 5.35 -1.69 11.65
C SER A 284 6.70 -1.60 12.36
N LEU A 285 6.89 -2.41 13.40
CA LEU A 285 8.08 -2.39 14.26
C LEU A 285 8.92 -3.68 14.16
N GLY A 286 8.55 -4.62 13.27
CA GLY A 286 9.21 -5.93 13.15
C GLY A 286 9.34 -6.42 11.70
N LEU A 287 9.46 -5.51 10.72
CA LEU A 287 9.56 -5.87 9.29
C LEU A 287 10.82 -6.69 8.99
N HIS A 288 11.88 -6.55 9.78
CA HIS A 288 13.08 -7.40 9.72
C HIS A 288 12.76 -8.89 9.89
N ARG A 289 11.72 -9.27 10.66
CA ARG A 289 11.24 -10.66 10.82
C ARG A 289 10.80 -11.29 9.49
N SER A 290 10.47 -10.46 8.51
CA SER A 290 10.08 -10.85 7.15
C SER A 290 11.12 -10.48 6.10
N ASN A 291 12.34 -10.09 6.52
CA ASN A 291 13.41 -9.61 5.64
C ASN A 291 12.98 -8.44 4.73
N ILE A 292 12.07 -7.61 5.21
CA ILE A 292 11.63 -6.40 4.51
C ILE A 292 12.59 -5.27 4.89
N ILE A 293 13.29 -4.72 3.90
CA ILE A 293 14.29 -3.66 4.08
C ILE A 293 13.74 -2.26 3.76
N VAL A 294 12.61 -2.18 3.06
CA VAL A 294 11.90 -0.93 2.77
C VAL A 294 10.43 -1.08 3.13
N ASP A 295 9.93 -0.25 4.03
CA ASP A 295 8.51 -0.21 4.38
C ASP A 295 7.71 0.48 3.28
N THR A 296 6.97 -0.32 2.52
CA THR A 296 6.06 0.12 1.45
C THR A 296 4.60 0.04 1.88
N THR A 297 4.31 -0.14 3.16
CA THR A 297 2.94 -0.25 3.67
C THR A 297 2.17 1.07 3.51
N LEU A 298 0.84 0.99 3.48
CA LEU A 298 -0.02 2.17 3.39
C LEU A 298 -0.19 2.90 4.72
N LYS A 299 0.34 2.36 5.83
CA LYS A 299 0.19 2.95 7.18
C LYS A 299 0.85 4.32 7.26
N LEU A 300 2.15 4.39 6.92
CA LEU A 300 2.92 5.63 7.05
C LEU A 300 2.37 6.75 6.15
N PRO A 301 2.05 6.50 4.86
CA PRO A 301 1.32 7.47 4.03
C PRO A 301 -0.01 7.92 4.62
N GLU A 302 -0.81 7.00 5.18
CA GLU A 302 -2.10 7.35 5.80
C GLU A 302 -1.91 8.19 7.05
N TYR A 303 -0.97 7.85 7.94
CA TYR A 303 -0.65 8.64 9.13
C TYR A 303 -0.20 10.05 8.77
N THR A 304 0.68 10.15 7.77
CA THR A 304 1.13 11.44 7.23
C THR A 304 -0.03 12.27 6.68
N ALA A 305 -0.92 11.66 5.89
CA ALA A 305 -2.07 12.35 5.32
C ALA A 305 -3.11 12.75 6.39
N ARG A 306 -3.25 11.96 7.46
CA ARG A 306 -4.09 12.29 8.63
C ARG A 306 -3.47 13.36 9.51
N GLY A 307 -2.16 13.58 9.41
CA GLY A 307 -1.45 14.56 10.22
C GLY A 307 -1.25 14.10 11.67
N ILE A 308 -1.09 12.80 11.90
CA ILE A 308 -0.75 12.23 13.21
C ILE A 308 0.72 11.80 13.22
N PRO A 309 1.54 12.28 14.17
CA PRO A 309 2.91 11.83 14.35
C PRO A 309 2.98 10.32 14.57
N PHE A 310 4.08 9.70 14.17
CA PHE A 310 4.19 8.24 14.27
C PHE A 310 5.61 7.75 14.56
N ILE A 311 5.69 6.52 15.09
CA ILE A 311 6.95 5.78 15.18
C ILE A 311 6.98 4.65 14.15
N TYR A 312 8.17 4.31 13.67
CA TYR A 312 8.41 3.22 12.71
C TYR A 312 9.85 2.71 12.84
N CYS A 313 10.18 1.55 12.26
CA CYS A 313 11.55 1.01 12.36
C CYS A 313 12.28 0.92 11.01
N THR A 314 11.65 0.29 10.04
CA THR A 314 12.28 0.01 8.73
C THR A 314 12.28 1.25 7.84
N HIS A 315 13.33 1.46 7.06
CA HIS A 315 13.40 2.57 6.10
C HIS A 315 12.15 2.66 5.22
N SER A 316 11.68 3.88 4.96
CA SER A 316 10.55 4.13 4.06
C SER A 316 10.79 5.39 3.22
N ASN A 317 10.54 5.28 1.92
CA ASN A 317 10.60 6.42 1.00
C ASN A 317 9.35 7.34 1.12
N ASN A 318 8.34 6.90 1.86
CA ASN A 318 7.09 7.65 2.08
C ASN A 318 7.15 8.59 3.28
N VAL A 319 8.31 8.77 3.87
CA VAL A 319 8.53 9.58 5.06
C VAL A 319 9.46 10.74 4.73
N ASP A 320 9.10 11.96 5.13
CA ASP A 320 10.02 13.09 5.11
C ASP A 320 10.98 12.99 6.31
N PRO A 321 12.26 12.69 6.09
CA PRO A 321 13.21 12.53 7.17
C PRO A 321 13.49 13.84 7.94
N ASN A 322 13.17 14.99 7.35
CA ASN A 322 13.37 16.31 7.93
C ASN A 322 12.09 16.92 8.50
N GLY A 323 10.97 16.20 8.38
CA GLY A 323 9.65 16.70 8.76
C GLY A 323 9.41 16.85 10.27
N GLY A 324 10.23 16.23 11.11
CA GLY A 324 10.14 16.29 12.57
C GLY A 324 8.90 15.60 13.18
N TYR A 325 8.10 14.93 12.37
CA TYR A 325 6.84 14.31 12.77
C TYR A 325 6.88 12.79 12.89
N CYS A 326 8.05 12.20 12.72
CA CYS A 326 8.21 10.75 12.84
C CYS A 326 9.48 10.41 13.62
N LEU A 327 9.41 9.36 14.43
CA LEU A 327 10.53 8.82 15.16
C LEU A 327 10.88 7.44 14.59
N ARG A 328 12.08 7.30 14.05
CA ARG A 328 12.60 6.00 13.65
C ARG A 328 13.27 5.33 14.85
N ILE A 329 12.79 4.14 15.21
CA ILE A 329 13.37 3.30 16.24
C ILE A 329 14.27 2.22 15.61
N SER A 330 15.00 1.46 16.44
CA SER A 330 15.85 0.34 16.00
C SER A 330 15.04 -0.71 15.24
N ASP A 331 15.61 -1.26 14.16
CA ASP A 331 15.01 -2.33 13.35
C ASP A 331 15.59 -3.69 13.77
N ASP A 332 15.34 -4.07 15.02
CA ASP A 332 15.80 -5.30 15.69
C ASP A 332 14.75 -5.82 16.68
N GLU A 333 15.11 -6.75 17.56
CA GLU A 333 14.21 -7.32 18.58
C GLU A 333 14.20 -6.56 19.91
N SER A 334 14.89 -5.42 20.02
CA SER A 334 14.89 -4.62 21.25
C SER A 334 13.50 -4.07 21.55
N ASP A 335 13.17 -3.92 22.82
CA ASP A 335 11.92 -3.31 23.26
C ASP A 335 11.88 -1.82 22.90
N VAL A 336 10.69 -1.30 22.63
CA VAL A 336 10.50 0.12 22.33
C VAL A 336 10.78 0.94 23.58
N ASP A 337 11.66 1.93 23.47
CA ASP A 337 11.86 2.91 24.54
C ASP A 337 10.71 3.92 24.56
N ILE A 338 9.73 3.68 25.44
CA ILE A 338 8.53 4.52 25.58
C ILE A 338 8.89 5.94 26.02
N GLU A 339 9.94 6.11 26.81
CA GLU A 339 10.38 7.46 27.21
C GLU A 339 10.87 8.28 26.02
N SER A 340 11.54 7.64 25.06
CA SER A 340 11.90 8.30 23.79
C SER A 340 10.68 8.65 22.95
N VAL A 341 9.62 7.83 22.95
CA VAL A 341 8.35 8.14 22.28
C VAL A 341 7.67 9.34 22.92
N ILE A 342 7.65 9.42 24.25
CA ILE A 342 7.09 10.55 24.99
C ILE A 342 7.88 11.83 24.68
N ARG A 343 9.21 11.81 24.79
CA ARG A 343 10.07 12.96 24.46
C ARG A 343 9.88 13.43 23.02
N PHE A 344 9.73 12.49 22.09
CA PHE A 344 9.44 12.80 20.70
C PHE A 344 8.11 13.55 20.58
N PHE A 345 7.04 13.04 21.16
CA PHE A 345 5.73 13.71 21.12
C PHE A 345 5.75 15.09 21.76
N ASP A 346 6.42 15.23 22.91
CA ASP A 346 6.55 16.52 23.63
C ASP A 346 7.35 17.57 22.84
N SER A 347 8.23 17.13 21.93
CA SER A 347 8.98 18.01 21.03
C SER A 347 8.17 18.57 19.86
N ILE A 348 6.97 18.03 19.60
CA ILE A 348 6.15 18.36 18.46
C ILE A 348 5.27 19.58 18.72
N ASN A 349 5.25 20.50 17.76
CA ASN A 349 4.28 21.58 17.79
C ASN A 349 2.92 21.09 17.26
N THR A 350 2.06 20.64 18.17
CA THR A 350 0.74 20.04 17.88
C THR A 350 -0.22 21.00 17.15
N ASN A 351 0.00 22.31 17.21
CA ASN A 351 -0.84 23.30 16.52
C ASN A 351 -0.59 23.34 14.99
N THR A 352 0.59 22.95 14.56
CA THR A 352 1.02 23.09 13.14
C THR A 352 1.32 21.78 12.45
N ILE A 353 1.69 20.76 13.20
CA ILE A 353 2.24 19.52 12.64
C ILE A 353 1.28 18.81 11.68
N SER A 354 -0.01 18.73 12.01
CA SER A 354 -1.00 18.07 11.15
C SER A 354 -1.09 18.70 9.76
N LYS A 355 -1.04 20.03 9.70
CA LYS A 355 -1.04 20.77 8.42
C LYS A 355 0.26 20.58 7.65
N GLN A 356 1.40 20.57 8.32
CA GLN A 356 2.71 20.32 7.71
C GLN A 356 2.77 18.92 7.09
N MET A 357 2.37 17.90 7.83
CA MET A 357 2.29 16.51 7.36
C MET A 357 1.34 16.38 6.18
N ARG A 358 0.17 17.02 6.27
CA ARG A 358 -0.82 17.04 5.18
C ARG A 358 -0.25 17.63 3.90
N LYS A 359 0.45 18.76 3.98
CA LYS A 359 1.11 19.38 2.84
C LYS A 359 2.09 18.45 2.17
N PHE A 360 2.96 17.80 2.93
CA PHE A 360 3.88 16.79 2.39
C PHE A 360 3.13 15.64 1.69
N ALA A 361 2.04 15.14 2.30
CA ALA A 361 1.24 14.09 1.70
C ALA A 361 0.61 14.52 0.36
N GLU A 362 0.12 15.76 0.26
CA GLU A 362 -0.45 16.33 -0.97
C GLU A 362 0.58 16.50 -2.08
N GLU A 363 1.81 16.89 -1.73
CA GLU A 363 2.89 17.13 -2.69
C GLU A 363 3.56 15.81 -3.15
N SER A 364 3.70 14.83 -2.26
CA SER A 364 4.59 13.68 -2.48
C SER A 364 3.88 12.32 -2.51
N LEU A 365 2.79 12.14 -1.75
CA LEU A 365 2.21 10.81 -1.52
C LEU A 365 0.93 10.56 -2.33
N GLN A 366 0.52 11.45 -3.22
CA GLN A 366 -0.63 11.22 -4.08
C GLN A 366 -0.32 10.28 -5.23
N TRP A 367 -1.31 9.45 -5.62
CA TRP A 367 -1.19 8.65 -6.85
C TRP A 367 -0.97 9.48 -8.11
N SER A 368 -1.50 10.71 -8.17
CA SER A 368 -1.26 11.62 -9.30
C SER A 368 0.22 12.01 -9.42
N THR A 369 0.92 12.21 -8.31
CA THR A 369 2.37 12.44 -8.31
C THR A 369 3.13 11.22 -8.82
N GLN A 370 2.74 10.01 -8.41
CA GLN A 370 3.38 8.76 -8.86
C GLN A 370 3.09 8.49 -10.34
N LEU A 371 1.84 8.67 -10.79
CA LEU A 371 1.46 8.49 -12.19
C LEU A 371 2.19 9.47 -13.11
N LYS A 372 2.35 10.73 -12.70
CA LYS A 372 3.10 11.73 -13.47
C LYS A 372 4.57 11.32 -13.69
N LYS A 373 5.22 10.67 -12.71
CA LYS A 373 6.56 10.10 -12.90
C LYS A 373 6.55 9.05 -14.02
N ILE A 374 5.56 8.14 -14.00
CA ILE A 374 5.40 7.08 -15.01
C ILE A 374 5.18 7.69 -16.39
N GLU A 375 4.26 8.67 -16.52
CA GLU A 375 3.97 9.33 -17.80
C GLU A 375 5.20 10.03 -18.38
N THR A 376 5.98 10.69 -17.54
CA THR A 376 7.24 11.32 -17.98
C THR A 376 8.17 10.28 -18.58
N LYS A 377 8.33 9.14 -17.89
CA LYS A 377 9.20 8.04 -18.38
C LYS A 377 8.64 7.37 -19.64
N VAL A 378 7.34 7.22 -19.75
CA VAL A 378 6.66 6.71 -20.95
C VAL A 378 6.91 7.63 -22.14
N LYS A 379 6.83 8.97 -21.97
CA LYS A 379 7.14 9.94 -23.03
C LYS A 379 8.59 9.84 -23.50
N GLU A 380 9.54 9.70 -22.56
CA GLU A 380 10.96 9.50 -22.91
C GLU A 380 11.17 8.24 -23.75
N ILE A 381 10.53 7.13 -23.38
CA ILE A 381 10.62 5.85 -24.13
C ILE A 381 9.99 6.00 -25.51
N SER A 382 8.83 6.67 -25.63
CA SER A 382 8.15 6.86 -26.91
C SER A 382 8.91 7.74 -27.89
N MET A 383 9.79 8.65 -27.41
CA MET A 383 10.65 9.47 -28.27
C MET A 383 11.88 8.74 -28.78
N LEU A 384 12.25 7.60 -28.16
CA LEU A 384 13.41 6.79 -28.51
C LEU A 384 13.05 5.58 -29.39
N SER A 385 11.78 5.27 -29.56
CA SER A 385 11.23 4.16 -30.35
C SER A 385 10.71 4.61 -31.69
#